data_60ef10996636a57b12087dc86dec8bbe
#
_entry.id   60ef10996636a57b12087dc86dec8bbe
#
_cell.length_a   1.000
_cell.length_b   1.000
_cell.length_c   1.000
_cell.angle_alpha   90.00
_cell.angle_beta   90.00
_cell.angle_gamma   90.00
#
_symmetry.space_group_name_H-M   'P 1'
#
loop_
_entity.id
_entity.type
_entity.pdbx_description
1 polymer ?
#
loop_
_entity_poly.entity_id
_entity_poly.type
_entity_poly.pdbx_seq_one_letter_code
_entity_poly.pdbx_strand_id
1 'polypeptide(L)'
;MKKILVIHNKYRNIGGEDVAVAKEIELLKNYYDVETIYYSNDIKNYIMQVISFFSNRNFNSTRRLKTIIHEFNPDFAYVHNTWFNASLGIFKVLDHYGIKTILKLHNFRYDCTKSFFSSKHFGKKDICHGCGLKKSEVGLFNKYFHDSYLKSLLVSRYGKKYFDILQNNNLRVLVLTKFHKEYLINLGLSEKNINIYPNYLDLENINRESSPDKYIIYAGRISEEKGVEELIKSFIKCNLNDLKLKIIGEGPLLEYLKDNYVNQNIIFLGIKSNKEVLEIMKKSIGVVTATKLYEGQPMLLCEASSLGVPSVFPDSGGILEFFPKNYQLFFKQFNYLELMNKIKLISDSEISKSKGEENKKYIKTYLDKEKLIEKFEEVLNDV
;
A
#
# COMPACT_ATOMS: atom_id res chain seq x y z
N MET A 1 -13.70 24.74 -14.15
CA MET A 1 -13.38 23.50 -13.44
C MET A 1 -11.87 23.40 -13.35
N LYS A 2 -11.28 23.14 -12.18
CA LYS A 2 -9.81 22.99 -12.05
C LYS A 2 -9.36 21.78 -12.88
N LYS A 3 -8.20 21.90 -13.55
CA LYS A 3 -7.62 20.86 -14.40
C LYS A 3 -6.52 20.11 -13.67
N ILE A 4 -6.68 18.80 -13.54
CA ILE A 4 -5.75 17.95 -12.80
C ILE A 4 -5.12 16.91 -13.71
N LEU A 5 -3.81 16.92 -13.84
CA LEU A 5 -3.04 15.89 -14.54
C LEU A 5 -2.61 14.81 -13.55
N VAL A 6 -3.23 13.64 -13.62
CA VAL A 6 -2.84 12.49 -12.78
C VAL A 6 -1.72 11.71 -13.45
N ILE A 7 -0.64 11.49 -12.72
CA ILE A 7 0.56 10.78 -13.19
C ILE A 7 0.77 9.51 -12.36
N HIS A 8 0.76 8.35 -13.00
CA HIS A 8 0.95 7.07 -12.34
C HIS A 8 1.80 6.11 -13.17
N ASN A 9 2.77 5.47 -12.53
CA ASN A 9 3.56 4.39 -13.11
C ASN A 9 3.02 3.05 -12.64
N LYS A 10 2.32 2.33 -13.54
CA LYS A 10 1.70 1.05 -13.23
C LYS A 10 2.73 -0.03 -12.93
N TYR A 11 2.39 -0.92 -12.01
CA TYR A 11 3.16 -2.13 -11.76
C TYR A 11 3.02 -3.13 -12.91
N ARG A 12 3.97 -4.06 -13.04
CA ARG A 12 3.86 -5.16 -14.03
C ARG A 12 2.65 -6.05 -13.76
N ASN A 13 2.43 -6.37 -12.49
CA ASN A 13 1.24 -7.07 -12.03
C ASN A 13 0.38 -6.06 -11.27
N ILE A 14 -0.89 -5.94 -11.62
CA ILE A 14 -1.84 -5.02 -10.99
C ILE A 14 -1.83 -5.25 -9.48
N GLY A 15 -1.57 -4.20 -8.72
CA GLY A 15 -1.52 -4.21 -7.27
C GLY A 15 -2.64 -3.37 -6.64
N GLY A 16 -2.74 -3.42 -5.32
CA GLY A 16 -3.72 -2.61 -4.58
C GLY A 16 -3.56 -1.10 -4.80
N GLU A 17 -2.33 -0.62 -5.04
CA GLU A 17 -2.06 0.78 -5.38
C GLU A 17 -2.67 1.16 -6.74
N ASP A 18 -2.51 0.31 -7.78
CA ASP A 18 -3.11 0.58 -9.11
C ASP A 18 -4.63 0.66 -9.04
N VAL A 19 -5.26 -0.22 -8.26
CA VAL A 19 -6.72 -0.23 -8.03
C VAL A 19 -7.17 1.01 -7.27
N ALA A 20 -6.46 1.40 -6.22
CA ALA A 20 -6.77 2.60 -5.44
C ALA A 20 -6.68 3.86 -6.30
N VAL A 21 -5.62 3.99 -7.11
CA VAL A 21 -5.45 5.13 -8.03
C VAL A 21 -6.57 5.19 -9.06
N ALA A 22 -6.97 4.04 -9.63
CA ALA A 22 -8.06 4.02 -10.61
C ALA A 22 -9.39 4.49 -10.01
N LYS A 23 -9.76 3.99 -8.82
CA LYS A 23 -10.97 4.41 -8.10
C LYS A 23 -10.94 5.90 -7.72
N GLU A 24 -9.78 6.41 -7.32
CA GLU A 24 -9.61 7.80 -6.97
C GLU A 24 -9.73 8.72 -8.20
N ILE A 25 -9.21 8.31 -9.35
CA ILE A 25 -9.39 9.03 -10.61
C ILE A 25 -10.88 9.10 -11.00
N GLU A 26 -11.62 8.00 -10.88
CA GLU A 26 -13.07 7.96 -11.12
C GLU A 26 -13.81 8.92 -10.19
N LEU A 27 -13.43 8.95 -8.91
CA LEU A 27 -13.99 9.91 -7.96
C LEU A 27 -13.71 11.36 -8.38
N LEU A 28 -12.45 11.69 -8.67
CA LEU A 28 -12.02 13.06 -8.99
C LEU A 28 -12.65 13.58 -10.28
N LYS A 29 -12.92 12.73 -11.27
CA LYS A 29 -13.61 13.11 -12.53
C LYS A 29 -15.01 13.65 -12.32
N ASN A 30 -15.66 13.39 -11.19
CA ASN A 30 -16.98 13.98 -10.89
C ASN A 30 -16.90 15.44 -10.45
N TYR A 31 -15.70 15.93 -10.08
CA TYR A 31 -15.49 17.26 -9.48
C TYR A 31 -14.50 18.13 -10.26
N TYR A 32 -13.62 17.51 -11.06
CA TYR A 32 -12.52 18.16 -11.77
C TYR A 32 -12.44 17.71 -13.23
N ASP A 33 -11.79 18.51 -14.06
CA ASP A 33 -11.34 18.08 -15.40
C ASP A 33 -10.04 17.30 -15.23
N VAL A 34 -10.07 15.98 -15.45
CA VAL A 34 -8.98 15.07 -15.13
C VAL A 34 -8.42 14.39 -16.36
N GLU A 35 -7.18 14.69 -16.68
CA GLU A 35 -6.39 13.97 -17.68
C GLU A 35 -5.43 13.01 -16.98
N THR A 36 -5.11 11.88 -17.62
CA THR A 36 -4.27 10.84 -17.01
C THR A 36 -3.10 10.44 -17.89
N ILE A 37 -1.90 10.35 -17.29
CA ILE A 37 -0.73 9.82 -17.94
C ILE A 37 -0.25 8.56 -17.19
N TYR A 38 -0.37 7.42 -17.87
CA TYR A 38 0.14 6.15 -17.36
C TYR A 38 1.49 5.83 -17.99
N TYR A 39 2.45 5.48 -17.14
CA TYR A 39 3.70 4.84 -17.51
C TYR A 39 3.63 3.37 -17.11
N SER A 40 4.40 2.51 -17.78
CA SER A 40 4.54 1.09 -17.41
C SER A 40 6.00 0.69 -17.30
N ASN A 41 6.28 -0.33 -16.50
CA ASN A 41 7.63 -0.86 -16.33
C ASN A 41 8.00 -1.92 -17.39
N ASP A 42 7.29 -1.95 -18.53
CA ASP A 42 7.65 -2.78 -19.67
C ASP A 42 8.89 -2.24 -20.36
N ILE A 43 9.97 -3.00 -20.23
CA ILE A 43 11.28 -2.60 -20.72
C ILE A 43 11.39 -2.99 -22.19
N LYS A 44 11.23 -1.99 -23.08
CA LYS A 44 11.46 -2.18 -24.51
C LYS A 44 12.94 -2.00 -24.91
N ASN A 45 13.72 -1.24 -24.13
CA ASN A 45 15.12 -0.96 -24.42
C ASN A 45 15.96 -0.90 -23.14
N TYR A 46 16.77 -1.92 -22.90
CA TYR A 46 17.61 -2.04 -21.70
C TYR A 46 18.66 -0.94 -21.57
N ILE A 47 19.26 -0.48 -22.68
CA ILE A 47 20.30 0.56 -22.68
C ILE A 47 19.71 1.87 -22.20
N MET A 48 18.57 2.28 -22.77
CA MET A 48 17.86 3.50 -22.37
C MET A 48 17.40 3.44 -20.92
N GLN A 49 17.07 2.27 -20.42
CA GLN A 49 16.69 2.09 -19.03
C GLN A 49 17.88 2.22 -18.08
N VAL A 50 19.04 1.69 -18.42
CA VAL A 50 20.29 1.88 -17.66
C VAL A 50 20.64 3.37 -17.62
N ILE A 51 20.58 4.07 -18.74
CA ILE A 51 20.82 5.53 -18.80
C ILE A 51 19.81 6.29 -17.94
N SER A 52 18.53 5.92 -18.02
CA SER A 52 17.46 6.52 -17.19
C SER A 52 17.70 6.32 -15.70
N PHE A 53 18.21 5.16 -15.30
CA PHE A 53 18.57 4.87 -13.92
C PHE A 53 19.77 5.73 -13.44
N PHE A 54 20.80 5.85 -14.24
CA PHE A 54 21.97 6.67 -13.89
C PHE A 54 21.65 8.16 -13.84
N SER A 55 20.90 8.65 -14.82
CA SER A 55 20.52 10.07 -14.92
C SER A 55 19.32 10.43 -14.04
N ASN A 56 18.53 9.45 -13.57
CA ASN A 56 17.18 9.59 -13.00
C ASN A 56 16.22 10.39 -13.92
N ARG A 57 16.45 10.32 -15.21
CA ARG A 57 15.64 10.96 -16.25
C ARG A 57 15.32 9.94 -17.34
N ASN A 58 14.06 9.80 -17.63
CA ASN A 58 13.59 9.09 -18.81
C ASN A 58 13.16 10.12 -19.86
N PHE A 59 13.93 10.22 -20.94
CA PHE A 59 13.66 11.21 -22.00
C PHE A 59 12.27 11.04 -22.64
N ASN A 60 11.85 9.79 -22.85
CA ASN A 60 10.55 9.50 -23.44
C ASN A 60 9.40 9.93 -22.49
N SER A 61 9.55 9.64 -21.20
CA SER A 61 8.55 10.02 -20.19
C SER A 61 8.45 11.53 -20.04
N THR A 62 9.58 12.22 -19.99
CA THR A 62 9.59 13.69 -19.90
C THR A 62 9.09 14.38 -21.17
N ARG A 63 9.38 13.83 -22.37
CA ARG A 63 8.83 14.33 -23.63
C ARG A 63 7.33 14.18 -23.68
N ARG A 64 6.80 12.99 -23.36
CA ARG A 64 5.36 12.72 -23.31
C ARG A 64 4.64 13.64 -22.33
N LEU A 65 5.24 13.84 -21.13
CA LEU A 65 4.70 14.76 -20.13
C LEU A 65 4.60 16.18 -20.66
N LYS A 66 5.65 16.69 -21.32
CA LYS A 66 5.63 18.04 -21.95
C LYS A 66 4.53 18.19 -22.97
N THR A 67 4.33 17.20 -23.85
CA THR A 67 3.24 17.22 -24.84
C THR A 67 1.88 17.38 -24.15
N ILE A 68 1.60 16.55 -23.13
CA ILE A 68 0.32 16.61 -22.41
C ILE A 68 0.14 17.94 -21.65
N ILE A 69 1.22 18.47 -21.05
CA ILE A 69 1.17 19.79 -20.40
C ILE A 69 0.73 20.87 -21.39
N HIS A 70 1.29 20.88 -22.61
CA HIS A 70 0.91 21.87 -23.63
C HIS A 70 -0.52 21.70 -24.13
N GLU A 71 -0.98 20.46 -24.31
CA GLU A 71 -2.32 20.16 -24.84
C GLU A 71 -3.41 20.39 -23.80
N PHE A 72 -3.19 19.92 -22.56
CA PHE A 72 -4.20 19.95 -21.50
C PHE A 72 -4.15 21.22 -20.65
N ASN A 73 -2.97 21.84 -20.50
CA ASN A 73 -2.72 23.00 -19.65
C ASN A 73 -3.23 22.80 -18.20
N PRO A 74 -2.69 21.85 -17.43
CA PRO A 74 -3.17 21.53 -16.10
C PRO A 74 -2.84 22.62 -15.06
N ASP A 75 -3.78 22.86 -14.14
CA ASP A 75 -3.55 23.71 -12.96
C ASP A 75 -2.69 22.98 -11.92
N PHE A 76 -2.90 21.68 -11.82
CA PHE A 76 -2.23 20.80 -10.83
C PHE A 76 -1.75 19.50 -11.48
N ALA A 77 -0.63 18.98 -10.97
CA ALA A 77 -0.17 17.63 -11.22
C ALA A 77 -0.33 16.78 -9.95
N TYR A 78 -1.06 15.67 -10.07
CA TYR A 78 -1.27 14.72 -9.00
C TYR A 78 -0.49 13.44 -9.28
N VAL A 79 0.62 13.25 -8.58
CA VAL A 79 1.59 12.17 -8.83
C VAL A 79 1.43 11.09 -7.78
N HIS A 80 1.31 9.83 -8.22
CA HIS A 80 1.25 8.68 -7.33
C HIS A 80 2.57 7.90 -7.33
N ASN A 81 2.84 7.13 -8.37
CA ASN A 81 4.04 6.31 -8.45
C ASN A 81 4.93 6.76 -9.60
N THR A 82 6.24 6.86 -9.35
CA THR A 82 7.23 7.24 -10.37
C THR A 82 8.22 6.13 -10.72
N TRP A 83 8.08 5.00 -10.09
CA TRP A 83 9.02 3.88 -10.14
C TRP A 83 8.70 2.90 -11.27
N PHE A 84 9.48 2.76 -12.33
CA PHE A 84 10.77 3.35 -12.74
C PHE A 84 10.62 4.34 -13.91
N ASN A 85 9.75 4.03 -14.89
CA ASN A 85 9.72 4.66 -16.21
C ASN A 85 9.24 6.10 -16.19
N ALA A 86 8.31 6.48 -15.31
CA ALA A 86 7.98 7.89 -15.10
C ALA A 86 9.24 8.68 -14.73
N SER A 87 10.08 8.10 -13.90
CA SER A 87 11.34 8.65 -13.37
C SER A 87 11.16 9.94 -12.54
N LEU A 88 12.18 10.26 -11.76
CA LEU A 88 12.22 11.50 -10.97
C LEU A 88 12.36 12.77 -11.85
N GLY A 89 12.70 12.61 -13.10
CA GLY A 89 12.81 13.70 -14.06
C GLY A 89 11.50 14.45 -14.31
N ILE A 90 10.34 13.82 -14.05
CA ILE A 90 9.03 14.48 -14.22
C ILE A 90 8.86 15.68 -13.29
N PHE A 91 9.36 15.62 -12.05
CA PHE A 91 9.25 16.72 -11.09
C PHE A 91 9.97 17.98 -11.58
N LYS A 92 11.12 17.83 -12.25
CA LYS A 92 11.83 18.97 -12.86
C LYS A 92 11.06 19.57 -14.04
N VAL A 93 10.31 18.75 -14.77
CA VAL A 93 9.46 19.23 -15.86
C VAL A 93 8.29 20.02 -15.27
N LEU A 94 7.61 19.48 -14.28
CA LEU A 94 6.48 20.15 -13.61
C LEU A 94 6.90 21.50 -13.02
N ASP A 95 8.02 21.52 -12.30
CA ASP A 95 8.60 22.74 -11.71
C ASP A 95 8.94 23.78 -12.81
N HIS A 96 9.57 23.36 -13.91
CA HIS A 96 9.91 24.23 -15.04
C HIS A 96 8.68 24.91 -15.67
N TYR A 97 7.55 24.22 -15.72
CA TYR A 97 6.28 24.77 -16.22
C TYR A 97 5.45 25.45 -15.12
N GLY A 98 5.95 25.57 -13.90
CA GLY A 98 5.26 26.21 -12.78
C GLY A 98 4.00 25.46 -12.32
N ILE A 99 3.90 24.15 -12.61
CA ILE A 99 2.71 23.37 -12.29
C ILE A 99 2.76 22.96 -10.82
N LYS A 100 1.77 23.35 -10.06
CA LYS A 100 1.57 23.00 -8.66
C LYS A 100 1.47 21.47 -8.52
N THR A 101 2.35 20.88 -7.70
CA THR A 101 2.49 19.41 -7.68
C THR A 101 2.14 18.82 -6.33
N ILE A 102 1.27 17.82 -6.36
CA ILE A 102 0.87 16.99 -5.22
C ILE A 102 1.39 15.59 -5.44
N LEU A 103 2.05 15.02 -4.44
CA LEU A 103 2.58 13.66 -4.48
C LEU A 103 1.92 12.80 -3.40
N LYS A 104 1.23 11.73 -3.79
CA LYS A 104 0.65 10.77 -2.85
C LYS A 104 1.57 9.56 -2.66
N LEU A 105 1.92 9.30 -1.41
CA LEU A 105 2.75 8.17 -1.01
C LEU A 105 1.87 7.01 -0.53
N HIS A 106 1.91 5.90 -1.25
CA HIS A 106 1.13 4.69 -0.92
C HIS A 106 1.91 3.66 -0.10
N ASN A 107 3.22 3.81 -0.01
CA ASN A 107 4.12 2.85 0.62
C ASN A 107 5.39 3.54 1.13
N PHE A 108 6.24 2.78 1.84
CA PHE A 108 7.47 3.28 2.46
C PHE A 108 8.73 3.06 1.59
N ARG A 109 8.58 2.90 0.26
CA ARG A 109 9.72 2.62 -0.65
C ARG A 109 10.72 3.75 -0.78
N TYR A 110 10.35 4.95 -0.40
CA TYR A 110 11.28 6.09 -0.33
C TYR A 110 12.32 5.90 0.78
N ASP A 111 12.03 5.12 1.81
CA ASP A 111 12.96 4.78 2.89
C ASP A 111 13.59 3.40 2.66
N CYS A 112 12.81 2.39 2.36
CA CYS A 112 13.30 1.07 2.00
C CYS A 112 12.54 0.50 0.80
N THR A 113 13.20 0.28 -0.33
CA THR A 113 12.54 -0.22 -1.54
C THR A 113 12.01 -1.64 -1.41
N LYS A 114 12.50 -2.44 -0.45
CA LYS A 114 11.92 -3.72 -0.08
C LYS A 114 10.80 -3.58 0.95
N SER A 115 10.70 -2.42 1.59
CA SER A 115 9.78 -2.18 2.73
C SER A 115 9.96 -3.19 3.86
N PHE A 116 11.18 -3.74 4.02
CA PHE A 116 11.48 -4.69 5.07
C PHE A 116 11.95 -4.00 6.34
N PHE A 117 11.62 -4.60 7.48
CA PHE A 117 12.30 -4.29 8.72
C PHE A 117 13.78 -4.65 8.64
N SER A 118 14.61 -3.80 9.18
CA SER A 118 16.06 -3.88 9.10
C SER A 118 16.70 -5.07 9.80
N SER A 119 15.99 -5.79 10.66
CA SER A 119 16.52 -6.98 11.34
C SER A 119 17.10 -8.03 10.38
N LYS A 120 16.58 -8.07 9.14
CA LYS A 120 17.13 -8.93 8.07
C LYS A 120 18.16 -8.24 7.16
N HIS A 121 18.25 -6.91 7.23
CA HIS A 121 19.06 -6.13 6.29
C HIS A 121 20.30 -5.49 6.95
N PHE A 122 20.17 -4.98 8.17
CA PHE A 122 21.19 -4.27 8.94
C PHE A 122 21.25 -4.67 10.42
N GLY A 123 21.11 -5.94 10.73
CA GLY A 123 21.14 -6.42 12.10
C GLY A 123 19.86 -6.13 12.87
N LYS A 124 19.95 -5.67 14.11
CA LYS A 124 18.82 -5.58 15.05
C LYS A 124 17.95 -4.32 14.93
N LYS A 125 18.08 -3.50 13.89
CA LYS A 125 17.28 -2.28 13.73
C LYS A 125 15.92 -2.57 13.12
N ASP A 126 14.89 -1.88 13.56
CA ASP A 126 13.52 -2.08 13.10
C ASP A 126 13.27 -1.56 11.69
N ILE A 127 14.06 -0.58 11.20
CA ILE A 127 13.93 0.06 9.91
C ILE A 127 15.29 0.13 9.20
N CYS A 128 15.30 -0.27 7.93
CA CYS A 128 16.48 -0.16 7.09
C CYS A 128 16.57 1.24 6.45
N HIS A 129 17.51 2.06 6.89
CA HIS A 129 17.81 3.36 6.28
C HIS A 129 18.86 3.29 5.15
N GLY A 130 19.25 2.09 4.74
CA GLY A 130 20.39 1.86 3.86
C GLY A 130 20.28 2.37 2.45
N CYS A 131 19.13 2.31 1.87
CA CYS A 131 18.81 2.80 0.52
C CYS A 131 17.78 3.92 0.53
N GLY A 132 17.30 4.27 1.72
CA GLY A 132 16.34 5.34 1.94
C GLY A 132 16.98 6.70 2.20
N LEU A 133 16.30 7.49 3.02
CA LEU A 133 16.55 8.91 3.18
C LEU A 133 17.72 9.25 4.09
N LYS A 134 17.90 8.51 5.17
CA LYS A 134 19.03 8.70 6.10
C LYS A 134 20.05 7.59 5.94
N LYS A 135 21.14 7.90 5.31
CA LYS A 135 22.24 6.95 5.04
C LYS A 135 23.37 6.98 6.07
N SER A 136 23.20 7.65 7.19
CA SER A 136 24.26 7.87 8.18
C SER A 136 24.83 6.58 8.79
N GLU A 137 24.13 5.45 8.65
CA GLU A 137 24.49 4.18 9.29
C GLU A 137 24.81 3.06 8.31
N VAL A 138 24.83 3.34 7.03
CA VAL A 138 25.04 2.34 6.00
C VAL A 138 26.42 2.47 5.42
N GLY A 139 27.25 1.48 5.67
CA GLY A 139 28.39 1.22 4.80
C GLY A 139 27.88 1.10 3.36
N LEU A 140 28.53 1.73 2.41
CA LEU A 140 28.13 1.90 1.01
C LEU A 140 27.65 0.63 0.31
N PHE A 141 27.79 -0.54 0.91
CA PHE A 141 27.64 -1.85 0.28
C PHE A 141 26.98 -2.94 1.14
N ASN A 142 26.14 -2.59 2.05
CA ASN A 142 25.20 -3.60 2.51
C ASN A 142 24.28 -3.93 1.33
N LYS A 143 24.60 -5.03 0.66
CA LYS A 143 23.93 -5.50 -0.56
C LYS A 143 22.42 -5.46 -0.40
N TYR A 144 21.80 -4.41 -0.87
CA TYR A 144 20.35 -4.30 -0.94
C TYR A 144 19.74 -5.43 -1.77
N PHE A 145 20.37 -5.69 -2.94
CA PHE A 145 20.15 -6.90 -3.71
C PHE A 145 21.29 -7.87 -3.46
N HIS A 146 20.98 -9.06 -2.99
CA HIS A 146 22.00 -10.09 -2.73
C HIS A 146 22.80 -10.49 -3.97
N ASP A 147 22.22 -10.30 -5.15
CA ASP A 147 22.75 -10.69 -6.44
C ASP A 147 23.57 -9.59 -7.15
N SER A 148 23.48 -8.32 -6.69
CA SER A 148 24.11 -7.22 -7.43
C SER A 148 24.43 -5.99 -6.59
N TYR A 149 25.71 -5.66 -6.49
CA TYR A 149 26.17 -4.38 -5.92
C TYR A 149 25.74 -3.17 -6.76
N LEU A 150 25.77 -3.29 -8.09
CA LEU A 150 25.40 -2.21 -8.99
C LEU A 150 23.94 -1.84 -8.83
N LYS A 151 23.05 -2.82 -8.83
CA LYS A 151 21.61 -2.59 -8.57
C LYS A 151 21.38 -1.94 -7.21
N SER A 152 22.09 -2.38 -6.18
CA SER A 152 22.02 -1.82 -4.82
C SER A 152 22.43 -0.35 -4.79
N LEU A 153 23.53 0.00 -5.47
CA LEU A 153 24.02 1.38 -5.58
C LEU A 153 23.00 2.28 -6.30
N LEU A 154 22.45 1.80 -7.42
CA LEU A 154 21.47 2.57 -8.20
C LEU A 154 20.19 2.86 -7.41
N VAL A 155 19.67 1.87 -6.71
CA VAL A 155 18.47 2.03 -5.88
C VAL A 155 18.75 2.98 -4.70
N SER A 156 19.91 2.85 -4.08
CA SER A 156 20.32 3.74 -3.00
C SER A 156 20.42 5.20 -3.47
N ARG A 157 20.98 5.43 -4.68
CA ARG A 157 21.05 6.76 -5.30
C ARG A 157 19.65 7.30 -5.65
N TYR A 158 18.76 6.44 -6.16
CA TYR A 158 17.36 6.82 -6.43
C TYR A 158 16.65 7.28 -5.15
N GLY A 159 16.75 6.49 -4.07
CA GLY A 159 16.13 6.82 -2.79
C GLY A 159 16.60 8.18 -2.26
N LYS A 160 17.91 8.47 -2.31
CA LYS A 160 18.44 9.78 -1.90
C LYS A 160 17.84 10.93 -2.71
N LYS A 161 17.78 10.79 -4.03
CA LYS A 161 17.21 11.84 -4.89
C LYS A 161 15.69 11.96 -4.73
N TYR A 162 15.01 10.87 -4.42
CA TYR A 162 13.58 10.92 -4.14
C TYR A 162 13.31 11.72 -2.86
N PHE A 163 14.15 11.54 -1.86
CA PHE A 163 14.05 12.33 -0.64
C PHE A 163 14.32 13.82 -0.87
N ASP A 164 15.33 14.16 -1.66
CA ASP A 164 15.61 15.55 -2.02
C ASP A 164 14.37 16.21 -2.66
N ILE A 165 13.59 15.43 -3.45
CA ILE A 165 12.32 15.90 -4.02
C ILE A 165 11.25 16.09 -2.92
N LEU A 166 11.13 15.16 -1.98
CA LEU A 166 10.16 15.26 -0.88
C LEU A 166 10.42 16.47 0.03
N GLN A 167 11.65 16.97 0.07
CA GLN A 167 12.02 18.18 0.82
C GLN A 167 11.71 19.49 0.07
N ASN A 168 11.25 19.42 -1.18
CA ASN A 168 10.91 20.61 -1.95
C ASN A 168 9.68 21.32 -1.34
N ASN A 169 9.83 22.59 -0.99
CA ASN A 169 8.75 23.39 -0.39
C ASN A 169 7.55 23.64 -1.31
N ASN A 170 7.73 23.50 -2.64
CA ASN A 170 6.66 23.64 -3.62
C ASN A 170 5.88 22.33 -3.85
N LEU A 171 6.22 21.26 -3.12
CA LEU A 171 5.57 19.97 -3.22
C LEU A 171 4.67 19.75 -2.01
N ARG A 172 3.41 19.41 -2.23
CA ARG A 172 2.53 18.86 -1.20
C ARG A 172 2.60 17.35 -1.22
N VAL A 173 2.77 16.75 -0.05
CA VAL A 173 2.86 15.30 0.12
C VAL A 173 1.60 14.80 0.81
N LEU A 174 0.88 13.90 0.15
CA LEU A 174 -0.24 13.20 0.75
C LEU A 174 0.20 11.83 1.25
N VAL A 175 -0.17 11.52 2.46
CA VAL A 175 0.06 10.23 3.10
C VAL A 175 -1.25 9.62 3.58
N LEU A 176 -1.29 8.31 3.73
CA LEU A 176 -2.52 7.60 3.99
C LEU A 176 -2.95 7.65 5.47
N THR A 177 -2.00 7.89 6.39
CA THR A 177 -2.19 7.74 7.83
C THR A 177 -1.39 8.76 8.62
N LYS A 178 -1.80 8.98 9.87
CA LYS A 178 -1.07 9.78 10.84
C LYS A 178 0.31 9.16 11.12
N PHE A 179 0.38 7.82 11.28
CA PHE A 179 1.64 7.11 11.41
C PHE A 179 2.61 7.46 10.28
N HIS A 180 2.14 7.44 9.03
CA HIS A 180 2.98 7.76 7.87
C HIS A 180 3.43 9.23 7.89
N LYS A 181 2.55 10.16 8.29
CA LYS A 181 2.90 11.58 8.47
C LYS A 181 4.00 11.75 9.53
N GLU A 182 3.82 11.16 10.71
CA GLU A 182 4.81 11.21 11.80
C GLU A 182 6.14 10.56 11.40
N TYR A 183 6.08 9.48 10.65
CA TYR A 183 7.26 8.80 10.10
C TYR A 183 8.09 9.75 9.20
N LEU A 184 7.46 10.48 8.29
CA LEU A 184 8.12 11.46 7.41
C LEU A 184 8.69 12.66 8.20
N ILE A 185 7.96 13.15 9.19
CA ILE A 185 8.44 14.24 10.07
C ILE A 185 9.70 13.79 10.84
N ASN A 186 9.70 12.58 11.37
CA ASN A 186 10.86 12.00 12.06
C ASN A 186 12.07 11.81 11.13
N LEU A 187 11.84 11.66 9.81
CA LEU A 187 12.88 11.67 8.80
C LEU A 187 13.35 13.10 8.43
N GLY A 188 12.71 14.13 8.95
CA GLY A 188 13.11 15.54 8.76
C GLY A 188 12.36 16.28 7.66
N LEU A 189 11.21 15.77 7.19
CA LEU A 189 10.33 16.53 6.30
C LEU A 189 9.53 17.57 7.10
N SER A 190 9.23 18.69 6.44
CA SER A 190 8.42 19.75 7.06
C SER A 190 6.95 19.31 7.18
N GLU A 191 6.42 19.40 8.40
CA GLU A 191 5.04 19.03 8.71
C GLU A 191 4.00 19.78 7.86
N LYS A 192 4.24 21.06 7.60
CA LYS A 192 3.34 21.93 6.80
C LYS A 192 3.11 21.44 5.37
N ASN A 193 4.02 20.62 4.85
CA ASN A 193 3.93 20.10 3.48
C ASN A 193 3.26 18.73 3.42
N ILE A 194 2.86 18.14 4.57
CA ILE A 194 2.35 16.77 4.65
C ILE A 194 0.90 16.77 5.13
N ASN A 195 0.00 16.28 4.29
CA ASN A 195 -1.42 16.15 4.60
C ASN A 195 -1.83 14.66 4.64
N ILE A 196 -2.76 14.32 5.54
CA ILE A 196 -3.31 12.97 5.63
C ILE A 196 -4.50 12.87 4.68
N TYR A 197 -4.36 12.01 3.67
CA TYR A 197 -5.39 11.79 2.66
C TYR A 197 -5.48 10.29 2.33
N PRO A 198 -6.37 9.53 2.99
CA PRO A 198 -6.58 8.11 2.73
C PRO A 198 -7.02 7.83 1.28
N ASN A 199 -6.82 6.60 0.82
CA ASN A 199 -7.37 6.17 -0.46
C ASN A 199 -8.88 6.10 -0.39
N TYR A 200 -9.53 6.54 -1.44
CA TYR A 200 -10.95 6.34 -1.63
C TYR A 200 -11.27 4.85 -1.75
N LEU A 201 -12.32 4.44 -1.07
CA LEU A 201 -12.91 3.12 -1.18
C LEU A 201 -14.38 3.29 -1.57
N ASP A 202 -14.76 2.70 -2.68
CA ASP A 202 -16.17 2.65 -3.03
C ASP A 202 -16.89 1.71 -2.06
N LEU A 203 -17.65 2.35 -1.18
CA LEU A 203 -18.40 1.67 -0.12
C LEU A 203 -19.81 1.32 -0.63
N GLU A 204 -19.90 0.47 -1.66
CA GLU A 204 -21.19 -0.05 -2.09
C GLU A 204 -21.95 -0.65 -0.89
N ASN A 205 -23.28 -0.55 -0.92
CA ASN A 205 -24.15 -1.12 0.14
C ASN A 205 -24.21 -2.66 0.07
N ILE A 206 -23.06 -3.28 0.01
CA ILE A 206 -22.93 -4.74 0.03
C ILE A 206 -22.78 -5.19 1.47
N ASN A 207 -23.59 -6.14 1.90
CA ASN A 207 -23.56 -6.67 3.24
C ASN A 207 -22.94 -8.07 3.28
N ARG A 208 -22.31 -8.39 4.42
CA ARG A 208 -21.94 -9.75 4.78
C ARG A 208 -23.17 -10.65 4.78
N GLU A 209 -23.02 -11.92 4.47
CA GLU A 209 -24.08 -12.91 4.62
C GLU A 209 -24.45 -13.08 6.09
N SER A 210 -25.75 -13.28 6.35
CA SER A 210 -26.28 -13.42 7.72
C SER A 210 -25.77 -14.68 8.42
N SER A 211 -25.47 -15.72 7.66
CA SER A 211 -24.92 -17.00 8.15
C SER A 211 -23.63 -17.32 7.41
N PRO A 212 -22.49 -16.79 7.84
CA PRO A 212 -21.23 -17.00 7.18
C PRO A 212 -20.76 -18.47 7.33
N ASP A 213 -20.09 -18.95 6.31
CA ASP A 213 -19.40 -20.23 6.36
C ASP A 213 -18.24 -20.20 7.36
N LYS A 214 -17.92 -21.33 7.95
CA LYS A 214 -16.84 -21.49 8.93
C LYS A 214 -15.45 -21.45 8.27
N TYR A 215 -15.07 -20.31 7.74
CA TYR A 215 -13.70 -20.07 7.26
C TYR A 215 -13.24 -18.62 7.46
N ILE A 216 -11.95 -18.48 7.65
CA ILE A 216 -11.24 -17.20 7.57
C ILE A 216 -10.48 -17.12 6.24
N ILE A 217 -10.21 -15.90 5.78
CA ILE A 217 -9.46 -15.70 4.54
C ILE A 217 -8.18 -14.90 4.76
N TYR A 218 -7.20 -15.21 3.94
CA TYR A 218 -6.09 -14.36 3.59
C TYR A 218 -6.18 -14.06 2.08
N ALA A 219 -6.01 -12.82 1.67
CA ALA A 219 -5.91 -12.47 0.26
C ALA A 219 -4.75 -11.48 0.05
N GLY A 220 -3.84 -11.83 -0.84
CA GLY A 220 -2.67 -11.02 -1.17
C GLY A 220 -1.51 -11.83 -1.70
N ARG A 221 -0.36 -11.14 -1.87
CA ARG A 221 0.86 -11.78 -2.35
C ARG A 221 1.36 -12.82 -1.34
N ILE A 222 1.62 -14.03 -1.81
CA ILE A 222 2.14 -15.14 -0.99
C ILE A 222 3.67 -15.03 -0.94
N SER A 223 4.17 -14.23 0.00
CA SER A 223 5.59 -13.91 0.14
C SER A 223 5.97 -13.80 1.62
N GLU A 224 7.27 -13.88 1.89
CA GLU A 224 7.81 -13.89 3.25
C GLU A 224 7.41 -12.63 4.06
N GLU A 225 7.46 -11.47 3.41
CA GLU A 225 7.14 -10.19 4.05
C GLU A 225 5.67 -10.04 4.42
N LYS A 226 4.78 -10.80 3.78
CA LYS A 226 3.35 -10.82 4.11
C LYS A 226 3.00 -11.79 5.24
N GLY A 227 3.97 -12.56 5.74
CA GLY A 227 3.80 -13.42 6.92
C GLY A 227 2.82 -14.58 6.74
N VAL A 228 2.65 -15.06 5.50
CA VAL A 228 1.66 -16.11 5.21
C VAL A 228 2.04 -17.44 5.87
N GLU A 229 3.32 -17.74 5.93
CA GLU A 229 3.81 -18.94 6.61
C GLU A 229 3.52 -18.91 8.11
N GLU A 230 3.72 -17.76 8.76
CA GLU A 230 3.43 -17.56 10.17
C GLU A 230 1.93 -17.63 10.46
N LEU A 231 1.10 -17.13 9.55
CA LEU A 231 -0.35 -17.28 9.62
C LEU A 231 -0.74 -18.77 9.57
N ILE A 232 -0.22 -19.53 8.62
CA ILE A 232 -0.48 -20.96 8.48
C ILE A 232 -0.05 -21.73 9.76
N LYS A 233 1.16 -21.48 10.24
CA LYS A 233 1.68 -22.10 11.48
C LYS A 233 0.79 -21.79 12.68
N SER A 234 0.35 -20.55 12.81
CA SER A 234 -0.55 -20.12 13.88
C SER A 234 -1.92 -20.77 13.77
N PHE A 235 -2.48 -20.83 12.55
CA PHE A 235 -3.77 -21.46 12.27
C PHE A 235 -3.76 -22.95 12.63
N ILE A 236 -2.75 -23.71 12.21
CA ILE A 236 -2.61 -25.13 12.54
C ILE A 236 -2.55 -25.34 14.06
N LYS A 237 -1.76 -24.51 14.75
CA LYS A 237 -1.63 -24.57 16.22
C LYS A 237 -2.91 -24.20 16.98
N CYS A 238 -3.86 -23.48 16.36
CA CYS A 238 -5.15 -23.21 16.98
C CYS A 238 -5.98 -24.48 17.20
N ASN A 239 -5.74 -25.53 16.42
CA ASN A 239 -6.42 -26.83 16.48
C ASN A 239 -7.97 -26.71 16.43
N LEU A 240 -8.48 -25.89 15.51
CA LEU A 240 -9.90 -25.65 15.30
C LEU A 240 -10.38 -26.52 14.12
N ASN A 241 -10.92 -27.70 14.43
CA ASN A 241 -11.24 -28.73 13.43
C ASN A 241 -12.33 -28.29 12.42
N ASP A 242 -13.26 -27.45 12.84
CA ASP A 242 -14.38 -26.98 12.02
C ASP A 242 -14.08 -25.69 11.24
N LEU A 243 -12.93 -25.07 11.48
CA LEU A 243 -12.53 -23.83 10.83
C LEU A 243 -11.60 -24.10 9.65
N LYS A 244 -11.84 -23.44 8.51
CA LYS A 244 -10.95 -23.49 7.35
C LYS A 244 -10.20 -22.17 7.16
N LEU A 245 -8.98 -22.24 6.63
CA LEU A 245 -8.20 -21.11 6.17
C LEU A 245 -8.15 -21.13 4.64
N LYS A 246 -8.79 -20.16 3.99
CA LYS A 246 -8.71 -19.99 2.54
C LYS A 246 -7.64 -18.94 2.21
N ILE A 247 -6.66 -19.32 1.38
CA ILE A 247 -5.53 -18.47 0.98
C ILE A 247 -5.70 -18.12 -0.49
N ILE A 248 -5.83 -16.81 -0.78
CA ILE A 248 -6.06 -16.28 -2.12
C ILE A 248 -4.83 -15.47 -2.54
N GLY A 249 -4.31 -15.75 -3.72
CA GLY A 249 -3.19 -15.04 -4.31
C GLY A 249 -2.10 -15.95 -4.84
N GLU A 250 -1.02 -15.30 -5.26
CA GLU A 250 0.20 -15.94 -5.77
C GLU A 250 1.43 -15.30 -5.14
N GLY A 251 2.57 -15.96 -5.29
CA GLY A 251 3.85 -15.42 -4.86
C GLY A 251 4.93 -16.48 -4.71
N PRO A 252 6.17 -16.05 -4.42
CA PRO A 252 7.34 -16.94 -4.43
C PRO A 252 7.29 -18.05 -3.39
N LEU A 253 6.44 -17.96 -2.36
CA LEU A 253 6.32 -19.00 -1.33
C LEU A 253 5.17 -19.98 -1.60
N LEU A 254 4.35 -19.82 -2.66
CA LEU A 254 3.13 -20.61 -2.84
C LEU A 254 3.41 -22.12 -2.87
N GLU A 255 4.30 -22.57 -3.74
CA GLU A 255 4.60 -24.01 -3.89
C GLU A 255 5.27 -24.56 -2.63
N TYR A 256 6.23 -23.81 -2.05
CA TYR A 256 6.83 -24.20 -0.78
C TYR A 256 5.77 -24.41 0.32
N LEU A 257 4.78 -23.52 0.44
CA LEU A 257 3.74 -23.62 1.46
C LEU A 257 2.77 -24.78 1.21
N LYS A 258 2.43 -25.07 -0.05
CA LYS A 258 1.61 -26.24 -0.40
C LYS A 258 2.30 -27.56 -0.04
N ASP A 259 3.59 -27.67 -0.32
CA ASP A 259 4.35 -28.89 -0.10
C ASP A 259 4.62 -29.16 1.38
N ASN A 260 4.85 -28.09 2.18
CA ASN A 260 5.26 -28.24 3.57
C ASN A 260 4.12 -28.16 4.59
N TYR A 261 2.93 -27.66 4.18
CA TYR A 261 1.77 -27.49 5.06
C TYR A 261 0.54 -28.18 4.50
N VAL A 262 0.63 -29.50 4.32
CA VAL A 262 -0.51 -30.34 3.91
C VAL A 262 -1.49 -30.46 5.08
N ASN A 263 -2.65 -29.81 4.96
CA ASN A 263 -3.69 -29.82 5.98
C ASN A 263 -5.06 -29.64 5.31
N GLN A 264 -6.02 -30.52 5.65
CA GLN A 264 -7.37 -30.52 5.04
C GLN A 264 -8.15 -29.21 5.28
N ASN A 265 -7.79 -28.45 6.29
CA ASN A 265 -8.43 -27.18 6.63
C ASN A 265 -7.74 -25.96 5.98
N ILE A 266 -6.67 -26.15 5.20
CA ILE A 266 -5.97 -25.10 4.47
C ILE A 266 -6.24 -25.25 2.98
N ILE A 267 -6.84 -24.22 2.36
CA ILE A 267 -7.27 -24.27 0.97
C ILE A 267 -6.61 -23.11 0.21
N PHE A 268 -5.75 -23.44 -0.76
CA PHE A 268 -5.17 -22.46 -1.68
C PHE A 268 -6.07 -22.27 -2.89
N LEU A 269 -6.59 -21.06 -3.09
CA LEU A 269 -7.55 -20.74 -4.16
C LEU A 269 -6.91 -20.11 -5.40
N GLY A 270 -5.59 -19.87 -5.40
CA GLY A 270 -4.90 -19.18 -6.49
C GLY A 270 -5.29 -17.70 -6.61
N ILE A 271 -4.98 -17.11 -7.77
CA ILE A 271 -5.39 -15.73 -8.08
C ILE A 271 -6.90 -15.66 -8.27
N LYS A 272 -7.48 -14.59 -7.73
CA LYS A 272 -8.88 -14.21 -7.90
C LYS A 272 -8.99 -12.74 -8.27
N SER A 273 -10.00 -12.40 -9.05
CA SER A 273 -10.36 -11.00 -9.28
C SER A 273 -10.83 -10.34 -7.96
N ASN A 274 -10.74 -9.02 -7.87
CA ASN A 274 -11.21 -8.30 -6.68
C ASN A 274 -12.68 -8.63 -6.37
N LYS A 275 -13.55 -8.73 -7.40
CA LYS A 275 -14.96 -9.11 -7.24
C LYS A 275 -15.11 -10.51 -6.61
N GLU A 276 -14.36 -11.50 -7.09
CA GLU A 276 -14.39 -12.85 -6.49
C GLU A 276 -13.87 -12.86 -5.06
N VAL A 277 -12.82 -12.07 -4.74
CA VAL A 277 -12.31 -11.94 -3.37
C VAL A 277 -13.40 -11.38 -2.46
N LEU A 278 -14.09 -10.32 -2.87
CA LEU A 278 -15.20 -9.73 -2.11
C LEU A 278 -16.35 -10.73 -1.89
N GLU A 279 -16.71 -11.52 -2.90
CA GLU A 279 -17.76 -12.56 -2.77
C GLU A 279 -17.34 -13.68 -1.78
N ILE A 280 -16.09 -14.10 -1.81
CA ILE A 280 -15.56 -15.06 -0.82
C ILE A 280 -15.52 -14.42 0.56
N MET A 281 -15.16 -13.15 0.65
CA MET A 281 -15.05 -12.41 1.91
C MET A 281 -16.39 -12.27 2.61
N LYS A 282 -17.47 -11.95 1.88
CA LYS A 282 -18.84 -11.83 2.44
C LYS A 282 -19.30 -13.08 3.18
N LYS A 283 -18.87 -14.25 2.75
CA LYS A 283 -19.23 -15.55 3.32
C LYS A 283 -18.28 -15.98 4.44
N SER A 284 -17.21 -15.24 4.69
CA SER A 284 -16.22 -15.58 5.72
C SER A 284 -16.62 -15.10 7.10
N ILE A 285 -16.07 -15.75 8.14
CA ILE A 285 -16.16 -15.24 9.51
C ILE A 285 -15.14 -14.12 9.78
N GLY A 286 -14.12 -13.97 8.95
CA GLY A 286 -13.15 -12.90 9.09
C GLY A 286 -11.98 -12.97 8.11
N VAL A 287 -11.26 -11.87 8.04
CA VAL A 287 -10.01 -11.71 7.28
C VAL A 287 -8.82 -11.71 8.23
N VAL A 288 -7.75 -12.41 7.89
CA VAL A 288 -6.54 -12.48 8.72
C VAL A 288 -5.30 -12.14 7.92
N THR A 289 -4.43 -11.29 8.46
CA THR A 289 -3.12 -10.99 7.89
C THR A 289 -2.05 -11.02 8.98
N ALA A 290 -0.83 -11.39 8.60
CA ALA A 290 0.33 -11.43 9.51
C ALA A 290 1.52 -10.67 8.92
N THR A 291 1.26 -9.57 8.23
CA THR A 291 2.28 -8.77 7.54
C THR A 291 3.43 -8.38 8.48
N LYS A 292 4.64 -8.45 7.95
CA LYS A 292 5.87 -8.03 8.63
C LYS A 292 6.30 -6.61 8.21
N LEU A 293 5.51 -5.97 7.33
CA LEU A 293 5.77 -4.64 6.80
C LEU A 293 5.05 -3.59 7.63
N TYR A 294 5.55 -2.35 7.57
CA TYR A 294 4.67 -1.21 7.82
C TYR A 294 3.63 -1.13 6.70
N GLU A 295 2.39 -1.07 7.09
CA GLU A 295 1.29 -0.83 6.16
C GLU A 295 0.78 0.61 6.36
N GLY A 296 0.44 1.25 5.25
CA GLY A 296 -0.34 2.49 5.26
C GLY A 296 -1.81 2.14 5.42
N GLN A 297 -2.59 2.31 4.35
CA GLN A 297 -3.97 1.86 4.31
C GLN A 297 -4.07 0.41 3.81
N PRO A 298 -4.52 -0.52 4.66
CA PRO A 298 -4.66 -1.92 4.28
C PRO A 298 -5.97 -2.12 3.51
N MET A 299 -5.96 -1.93 2.18
CA MET A 299 -7.16 -1.94 1.34
C MET A 299 -8.05 -3.17 1.58
N LEU A 300 -7.47 -4.37 1.64
CA LEU A 300 -8.21 -5.62 1.93
C LEU A 300 -9.00 -5.54 3.25
N LEU A 301 -8.39 -4.99 4.30
CA LEU A 301 -9.03 -4.88 5.62
C LEU A 301 -10.09 -3.77 5.63
N CYS A 302 -9.90 -2.69 4.87
CA CYS A 302 -10.91 -1.66 4.68
C CYS A 302 -12.10 -2.20 3.88
N GLU A 303 -11.87 -3.00 2.85
CA GLU A 303 -12.91 -3.72 2.09
C GLU A 303 -13.67 -4.71 3.00
N ALA A 304 -12.97 -5.47 3.84
CA ALA A 304 -13.59 -6.34 4.84
C ALA A 304 -14.51 -5.54 5.80
N SER A 305 -13.99 -4.44 6.33
CA SER A 305 -14.75 -3.56 7.21
C SER A 305 -16.01 -3.02 6.52
N SER A 306 -15.93 -2.62 5.24
CA SER A 306 -17.08 -2.11 4.47
C SER A 306 -18.18 -3.15 4.31
N LEU A 307 -17.82 -4.42 4.22
CA LEU A 307 -18.75 -5.55 4.15
C LEU A 307 -19.33 -5.96 5.52
N GLY A 308 -18.78 -5.43 6.61
CA GLY A 308 -19.12 -5.90 7.97
C GLY A 308 -18.41 -7.20 8.35
N VAL A 309 -17.27 -7.50 7.71
CA VAL A 309 -16.43 -8.65 8.02
C VAL A 309 -15.28 -8.20 8.91
N PRO A 310 -15.09 -8.76 10.10
CA PRO A 310 -14.03 -8.36 11.01
C PRO A 310 -12.66 -8.85 10.51
N SER A 311 -11.60 -8.23 11.03
CA SER A 311 -10.23 -8.52 10.59
C SER A 311 -9.31 -8.78 11.77
N VAL A 312 -8.39 -9.74 11.63
CA VAL A 312 -7.26 -9.97 12.54
C VAL A 312 -5.97 -9.52 11.84
N PHE A 313 -5.21 -8.65 12.48
CA PHE A 313 -4.02 -8.05 11.88
C PHE A 313 -2.99 -7.65 12.93
N PRO A 314 -1.69 -7.52 12.54
CA PRO A 314 -0.67 -7.03 13.45
C PRO A 314 -0.78 -5.52 13.67
N ASP A 315 -0.47 -5.05 14.88
CA ASP A 315 -0.23 -3.63 15.17
C ASP A 315 1.06 -3.19 14.46
N SER A 316 0.90 -2.69 13.25
CA SER A 316 2.02 -2.32 12.38
C SER A 316 1.67 -1.16 11.46
N GLY A 317 2.48 -0.11 11.51
CA GLY A 317 2.23 1.08 10.70
C GLY A 317 0.94 1.78 11.08
N GLY A 318 0.16 2.18 10.07
CA GLY A 318 -1.10 2.90 10.25
C GLY A 318 -2.35 2.04 10.23
N ILE A 319 -2.26 0.71 10.33
CA ILE A 319 -3.41 -0.19 10.19
C ILE A 319 -4.53 0.17 11.17
N LEU A 320 -4.17 0.39 12.44
CA LEU A 320 -5.14 0.68 13.51
C LEU A 320 -5.98 1.94 13.26
N GLU A 321 -5.50 2.87 12.46
CA GLU A 321 -6.24 4.10 12.14
C GLU A 321 -7.52 3.86 11.33
N PHE A 322 -7.65 2.69 10.70
CA PHE A 322 -8.84 2.26 9.93
C PHE A 322 -9.83 1.44 10.73
N PHE A 323 -9.65 1.37 12.06
CA PHE A 323 -10.50 0.61 12.98
C PHE A 323 -10.92 1.45 14.18
N PRO A 324 -12.04 1.10 14.86
CA PRO A 324 -12.44 1.77 16.10
C PRO A 324 -11.32 1.75 17.15
N LYS A 325 -11.21 2.79 17.98
CA LYS A 325 -10.17 2.90 19.00
C LYS A 325 -10.13 1.74 20.01
N ASN A 326 -11.27 1.10 20.26
CA ASN A 326 -11.44 -0.04 21.14
C ASN A 326 -11.41 -1.39 20.42
N TYR A 327 -10.94 -1.43 19.19
CA TYR A 327 -10.86 -2.67 18.42
C TYR A 327 -9.90 -3.66 19.07
N GLN A 328 -10.31 -4.91 19.24
CA GLN A 328 -9.58 -5.90 20.05
C GLN A 328 -8.97 -7.04 19.24
N LEU A 329 -9.30 -7.15 17.94
CA LEU A 329 -8.83 -8.24 17.08
C LEU A 329 -7.50 -7.93 16.39
N PHE A 330 -6.65 -7.13 17.01
CA PHE A 330 -5.26 -6.95 16.57
C PHE A 330 -4.30 -7.66 17.53
N PHE A 331 -3.09 -7.91 17.06
CA PHE A 331 -2.02 -8.51 17.84
C PHE A 331 -0.71 -7.72 17.66
N LYS A 332 0.16 -7.79 18.67
CA LYS A 332 1.48 -7.16 18.57
C LYS A 332 2.28 -7.81 17.45
N GLN A 333 2.82 -7.03 16.56
CA GLN A 333 3.60 -7.54 15.42
C GLN A 333 4.69 -8.53 15.90
N PHE A 334 4.81 -9.66 15.19
CA PHE A 334 5.66 -10.82 15.52
C PHE A 334 5.22 -11.64 16.75
N ASN A 335 4.17 -11.26 17.46
CA ASN A 335 3.62 -12.09 18.53
C ASN A 335 2.57 -13.07 17.99
N TYR A 336 3.05 -14.19 17.49
CA TYR A 336 2.19 -15.21 16.87
C TYR A 336 1.36 -16.02 17.87
N LEU A 337 1.67 -15.95 19.16
CA LEU A 337 0.79 -16.47 20.21
C LEU A 337 -0.47 -15.62 20.35
N GLU A 338 -0.34 -14.30 20.32
CA GLU A 338 -1.50 -13.41 20.26
C GLU A 338 -2.31 -13.61 18.98
N LEU A 339 -1.66 -13.80 17.82
CA LEU A 339 -2.34 -14.11 16.56
C LEU A 339 -3.24 -15.35 16.73
N MET A 340 -2.71 -16.44 17.34
CA MET A 340 -3.49 -17.63 17.63
C MET A 340 -4.72 -17.32 18.48
N ASN A 341 -4.56 -16.53 19.55
CA ASN A 341 -5.66 -16.14 20.43
C ASN A 341 -6.72 -15.30 19.68
N LYS A 342 -6.29 -14.41 18.77
CA LYS A 342 -7.22 -13.61 17.96
C LYS A 342 -7.95 -14.46 16.91
N ILE A 343 -7.29 -15.48 16.33
CA ILE A 343 -7.97 -16.45 15.44
C ILE A 343 -9.04 -17.24 16.20
N LYS A 344 -8.76 -17.67 17.42
CA LYS A 344 -9.76 -18.31 18.27
C LYS A 344 -10.91 -17.37 18.62
N LEU A 345 -10.61 -16.11 18.92
CA LEU A 345 -11.62 -15.12 19.29
C LEU A 345 -12.55 -14.78 18.10
N ILE A 346 -12.00 -14.63 16.88
CA ILE A 346 -12.81 -14.34 15.68
C ILE A 346 -13.68 -15.55 15.26
N SER A 347 -13.34 -16.76 15.70
CA SER A 347 -14.16 -17.95 15.42
C SER A 347 -15.48 -17.99 16.20
N ASP A 348 -15.63 -17.16 17.23
CA ASP A 348 -16.90 -16.91 17.88
C ASP A 348 -17.81 -16.07 16.99
N SER A 349 -19.01 -16.56 16.71
CA SER A 349 -19.95 -15.95 15.77
C SER A 349 -20.47 -14.59 16.24
N GLU A 350 -20.70 -14.41 17.54
CA GLU A 350 -21.20 -13.16 18.09
C GLU A 350 -20.14 -12.08 18.09
N ILE A 351 -18.91 -12.43 18.49
CA ILE A 351 -17.76 -11.53 18.42
C ILE A 351 -17.49 -11.13 16.97
N SER A 352 -17.47 -12.11 16.06
CA SER A 352 -17.27 -11.85 14.64
C SER A 352 -18.32 -10.90 14.08
N LYS A 353 -19.61 -11.09 14.38
CA LYS A 353 -20.69 -10.24 13.94
C LYS A 353 -20.59 -8.83 14.54
N SER A 354 -20.46 -8.74 15.86
CA SER A 354 -20.38 -7.45 16.57
C SER A 354 -19.21 -6.62 16.08
N LYS A 355 -17.99 -7.19 15.96
CA LYS A 355 -16.81 -6.48 15.50
C LYS A 355 -16.87 -6.11 14.02
N GLY A 356 -17.52 -6.92 13.20
CA GLY A 356 -17.78 -6.59 11.80
C GLY A 356 -18.68 -5.36 11.65
N GLU A 357 -19.79 -5.28 12.40
CA GLU A 357 -20.70 -4.15 12.37
C GLU A 357 -20.08 -2.86 12.93
N GLU A 358 -19.28 -2.95 13.99
CA GLU A 358 -18.52 -1.81 14.52
C GLU A 358 -17.57 -1.25 13.46
N ASN A 359 -16.80 -2.13 12.78
CA ASN A 359 -15.86 -1.74 11.74
C ASN A 359 -16.57 -1.09 10.56
N LYS A 360 -17.72 -1.64 10.14
CA LYS A 360 -18.52 -1.10 9.04
C LYS A 360 -18.97 0.33 9.30
N LYS A 361 -19.50 0.60 10.48
CA LYS A 361 -19.90 1.96 10.87
C LYS A 361 -18.70 2.91 10.88
N TYR A 362 -17.58 2.45 11.44
CA TYR A 362 -16.38 3.27 11.54
C TYR A 362 -15.82 3.62 10.16
N ILE A 363 -15.59 2.62 9.30
CA ILE A 363 -14.95 2.84 8.01
C ILE A 363 -15.80 3.71 7.08
N LYS A 364 -17.12 3.57 7.12
CA LYS A 364 -18.06 4.40 6.37
C LYS A 364 -17.96 5.87 6.74
N THR A 365 -17.77 6.17 8.02
CA THR A 365 -17.59 7.55 8.50
C THR A 365 -16.18 8.08 8.21
N TYR A 366 -15.17 7.21 8.31
CA TYR A 366 -13.76 7.59 8.16
C TYR A 366 -13.37 7.84 6.70
N LEU A 367 -13.86 7.02 5.77
CA LEU A 367 -13.62 7.12 4.32
C LEU A 367 -14.84 7.70 3.58
N ASP A 368 -15.58 8.57 4.25
CA ASP A 368 -16.70 9.28 3.65
C ASP A 368 -16.26 10.08 2.42
N LYS A 369 -17.01 9.93 1.32
CA LYS A 369 -16.67 10.48 0.02
C LYS A 369 -16.58 12.01 0.02
N GLU A 370 -17.58 12.65 0.61
CA GLU A 370 -17.70 14.10 0.67
C GLU A 370 -16.52 14.69 1.49
N LYS A 371 -16.22 14.10 2.64
CA LYS A 371 -15.08 14.50 3.47
C LYS A 371 -13.73 14.33 2.76
N LEU A 372 -13.59 13.30 1.94
CA LEU A 372 -12.37 13.12 1.17
C LEU A 372 -12.21 14.20 0.11
N ILE A 373 -13.31 14.58 -0.57
CA ILE A 373 -13.28 15.66 -1.56
C ILE A 373 -12.97 17.00 -0.87
N GLU A 374 -13.63 17.33 0.24
CA GLU A 374 -13.34 18.55 1.01
C GLU A 374 -11.85 18.64 1.38
N LYS A 375 -11.29 17.54 1.93
CA LYS A 375 -9.84 17.48 2.23
C LYS A 375 -8.95 17.68 1.01
N PHE A 376 -9.34 17.12 -0.13
CA PHE A 376 -8.56 17.29 -1.36
C PHE A 376 -8.60 18.74 -1.85
N GLU A 377 -9.77 19.40 -1.76
CA GLU A 377 -9.92 20.83 -2.08
C GLU A 377 -9.08 21.72 -1.15
N GLU A 378 -9.04 21.42 0.16
CA GLU A 378 -8.16 22.13 1.09
C GLU A 378 -6.70 22.03 0.63
N VAL A 379 -6.24 20.82 0.26
CA VAL A 379 -4.88 20.65 -0.25
C VAL A 379 -4.65 21.44 -1.55
N LEU A 380 -5.60 21.44 -2.48
CA LEU A 380 -5.49 22.23 -3.72
C LEU A 380 -5.42 23.74 -3.49
N ASN A 381 -6.02 24.22 -2.42
CA ASN A 381 -6.01 25.65 -2.08
C ASN A 381 -4.73 26.05 -1.34
N ASP A 382 -4.08 25.12 -0.64
CA ASP A 382 -2.84 25.32 0.12
C ASP A 382 -1.57 25.22 -0.75
N VAL A 383 -1.66 24.77 -1.99
CA VAL A 383 -0.50 24.58 -2.90
C VAL A 383 -0.10 25.86 -3.63
#